data_f9290336b7fe48f6c09a49e405c6732d
#
_entry.id   f9290336b7fe48f6c09a49e405c6732d
#
_cell.length_a   1.000
_cell.length_b   1.000
_cell.length_c   1.000
_cell.angle_alpha   90.00
_cell.angle_beta   90.00
_cell.angle_gamma   90.00
#
_symmetry.space_group_name_H-M   'P 1'
#
loop_
_entity.id
_entity.type
_entity.pdbx_description
1 polymer ?
#
loop_
_entity_poly.entity_id
_entity_poly.type
_entity_poly.pdbx_seq_one_letter_code
_entity_poly.pdbx_strand_id
1 'polypeptide(L)'
;KLAVVDATGKVLDTKVIYPTEPHNKVEESKREVKKLIDKYHVTLISCGNGTASRESEKIIADMIKEMNLNDVDYIITNEAGASVYSASKLATEEFPDFDVAQRSAVSIARRVQDPLAELVKIEPKSIGVGQYQHDMNQKKLSETLTGVVEDSVNKVGVDLNTASASLLEYISGISKAVAKNIVDYRETNGRFTNRKQLLKVAKLGPKAFEQCAGFMRITGGDNPLDTTSVHPESYEAAKKLLALMGYDSNSITSGELIGLRSKVHNLKELSEKLEIGEMTLEDIIKELEKPGRDPREEMPKPILRKDVLEMKDLQPGMILKGTVRNVIDFGAFVDIGVHQDGLVHISQMRSDRRVEHPLDVVSVGDIVDVRVIEVDANKGRIALSMILDEKEAQNKKISRPAKDRRTKKDRPKKQEGLNLSGLSKFMH
;
A
#
# COMPACT_ATOMS: atom_id res chain seq x y z
N LYS A 1 18.21 13.19 -8.67
CA LYS A 1 19.07 12.12 -8.15
C LYS A 1 18.48 10.78 -8.47
N LEU A 2 19.31 9.80 -8.79
CA LEU A 2 18.94 8.42 -9.08
C LEU A 2 19.61 7.48 -8.07
N ALA A 3 18.93 6.40 -7.74
CA ALA A 3 19.48 5.26 -7.03
C ALA A 3 19.04 3.97 -7.71
N VAL A 4 19.95 3.04 -7.87
CA VAL A 4 19.65 1.69 -8.35
C VAL A 4 19.70 0.75 -7.16
N VAL A 5 18.63 -0.01 -6.97
CA VAL A 5 18.51 -1.01 -5.90
C VAL A 5 18.25 -2.38 -6.50
N ASP A 6 18.83 -3.41 -5.89
CA ASP A 6 18.53 -4.79 -6.27
C ASP A 6 17.23 -5.29 -5.62
N ALA A 7 16.84 -6.52 -5.92
CA ALA A 7 15.62 -7.14 -5.39
C ALA A 7 15.57 -7.23 -3.85
N THR A 8 16.71 -7.09 -3.16
CA THR A 8 16.80 -7.10 -1.69
C THR A 8 16.79 -5.71 -1.09
N GLY A 9 16.72 -4.66 -1.92
CA GLY A 9 16.80 -3.26 -1.51
C GLY A 9 18.23 -2.74 -1.29
N LYS A 10 19.26 -3.54 -1.63
CA LYS A 10 20.65 -3.08 -1.56
C LYS A 10 20.92 -2.07 -2.66
N VAL A 11 21.59 -0.97 -2.31
CA VAL A 11 22.01 0.05 -3.27
C VAL A 11 23.18 -0.46 -4.10
N LEU A 12 23.02 -0.46 -5.42
CA LEU A 12 24.05 -0.87 -6.38
C LEU A 12 24.80 0.33 -6.98
N ASP A 13 24.08 1.42 -7.23
CA ASP A 13 24.67 2.62 -7.86
C ASP A 13 23.82 3.86 -7.56
N THR A 14 24.44 5.04 -7.65
CA THR A 14 23.75 6.32 -7.57
C THR A 14 24.25 7.27 -8.64
N LYS A 15 23.37 8.12 -9.17
CA LYS A 15 23.76 9.11 -10.19
C LYS A 15 23.01 10.42 -10.00
N VAL A 16 23.68 11.50 -10.39
CA VAL A 16 23.07 12.84 -10.47
C VAL A 16 22.79 13.16 -11.92
N ILE A 17 21.55 13.52 -12.22
CA ILE A 17 21.11 14.00 -13.53
C ILE A 17 20.35 15.31 -13.38
N TYR A 18 20.22 16.07 -14.46
CA TYR A 18 19.57 17.37 -14.50
C TYR A 18 18.58 17.47 -15.66
N PRO A 19 17.48 16.66 -15.67
CA PRO A 19 16.57 16.60 -16.79
C PRO A 19 15.61 17.79 -16.87
N THR A 20 15.42 18.54 -15.78
CA THR A 20 14.47 19.64 -15.65
C THR A 20 15.18 21.00 -15.55
N GLU A 21 14.42 22.08 -15.63
CA GLU A 21 14.95 23.43 -15.42
C GLU A 21 15.66 23.57 -14.05
N PRO A 22 16.68 24.42 -13.95
CA PRO A 22 17.23 25.35 -14.96
C PRO A 22 18.21 24.72 -15.95
N HIS A 23 18.66 23.49 -15.73
CA HIS A 23 19.73 22.89 -16.55
C HIS A 23 19.20 22.25 -17.84
N ASN A 24 18.01 21.71 -17.81
CA ASN A 24 17.27 21.09 -18.95
C ASN A 24 18.11 20.14 -19.82
N LYS A 25 18.99 19.32 -19.20
CA LYS A 25 19.85 18.36 -19.85
C LYS A 25 19.14 17.03 -20.12
N VAL A 26 18.03 17.07 -20.85
CA VAL A 26 17.14 15.92 -21.07
C VAL A 26 17.87 14.77 -21.76
N GLU A 27 18.52 15.00 -22.90
CA GLU A 27 19.17 13.94 -23.68
C GLU A 27 20.37 13.31 -22.98
N GLU A 28 21.14 14.12 -22.23
CA GLU A 28 22.22 13.61 -21.38
C GLU A 28 21.65 12.71 -20.28
N SER A 29 20.56 13.15 -19.66
CA SER A 29 19.88 12.41 -18.58
C SER A 29 19.30 11.10 -19.06
N LYS A 30 18.62 11.07 -20.23
CA LYS A 30 18.12 9.84 -20.86
C LYS A 30 19.24 8.82 -21.09
N ARG A 31 20.39 9.27 -21.63
CA ARG A 31 21.56 8.39 -21.89
C ARG A 31 22.12 7.81 -20.59
N GLU A 32 22.24 8.61 -19.51
CA GLU A 32 22.74 8.12 -18.24
C GLU A 32 21.78 7.11 -17.59
N VAL A 33 20.47 7.37 -17.64
CA VAL A 33 19.47 6.41 -17.17
C VAL A 33 19.53 5.10 -17.97
N LYS A 34 19.64 5.19 -19.31
CA LYS A 34 19.78 4.00 -20.18
C LYS A 34 21.00 3.17 -19.83
N LYS A 35 22.15 3.79 -19.55
CA LYS A 35 23.36 3.08 -19.12
C LYS A 35 23.14 2.29 -17.84
N LEU A 36 22.40 2.87 -16.86
CA LEU A 36 22.07 2.19 -15.61
C LEU A 36 21.11 1.03 -15.84
N ILE A 37 20.10 1.21 -16.70
CA ILE A 37 19.16 0.16 -17.08
C ILE A 37 19.91 -1.04 -17.69
N ASP A 38 20.78 -0.78 -18.67
CA ASP A 38 21.54 -1.84 -19.34
C ASP A 38 22.54 -2.55 -18.40
N LYS A 39 23.21 -1.77 -17.54
CA LYS A 39 24.23 -2.30 -16.63
C LYS A 39 23.64 -3.19 -15.54
N TYR A 40 22.46 -2.84 -15.03
CA TYR A 40 21.86 -3.52 -13.88
C TYR A 40 20.59 -4.29 -14.22
N HIS A 41 20.21 -4.34 -15.50
CA HIS A 41 18.99 -5.00 -16.00
C HIS A 41 17.74 -4.50 -15.26
N VAL A 42 17.61 -3.18 -15.14
CA VAL A 42 16.49 -2.54 -14.46
C VAL A 42 15.19 -2.78 -15.24
N THR A 43 14.17 -3.29 -14.58
CA THR A 43 12.84 -3.56 -15.16
C THR A 43 11.78 -2.58 -14.69
N LEU A 44 12.04 -1.82 -13.61
CA LEU A 44 11.08 -0.88 -13.02
C LEU A 44 11.74 0.42 -12.61
N ILE A 45 11.17 1.55 -13.00
CA ILE A 45 11.58 2.89 -12.59
C ILE A 45 10.54 3.45 -11.62
N SER A 46 10.95 3.75 -10.39
CA SER A 46 10.14 4.45 -9.39
C SER A 46 10.39 5.94 -9.46
N CYS A 47 9.37 6.73 -9.72
CA CYS A 47 9.41 8.19 -9.75
C CYS A 47 8.58 8.75 -8.60
N GLY A 48 9.15 9.62 -7.75
CA GLY A 48 8.41 10.28 -6.68
C GLY A 48 7.32 11.22 -7.22
N ASN A 49 6.27 11.45 -6.44
CA ASN A 49 5.12 12.28 -6.83
C ASN A 49 5.22 13.75 -6.37
N GLY A 50 6.42 14.22 -6.02
CA GLY A 50 6.63 15.61 -5.55
C GLY A 50 6.89 16.62 -6.65
N THR A 51 7.73 17.60 -6.34
CA THR A 51 8.09 18.68 -7.28
C THR A 51 8.72 18.12 -8.55
N ALA A 52 8.33 18.65 -9.72
CA ALA A 52 8.79 18.21 -11.04
C ALA A 52 8.51 16.72 -11.37
N SER A 53 7.57 16.10 -10.67
CA SER A 53 7.20 14.69 -10.94
C SER A 53 6.63 14.51 -12.35
N ARG A 54 5.85 15.47 -12.85
CA ARG A 54 5.22 15.43 -14.17
C ARG A 54 6.24 15.53 -15.30
N GLU A 55 7.18 16.46 -15.17
CA GLU A 55 8.28 16.63 -16.12
C GLU A 55 9.14 15.36 -16.13
N SER A 56 9.41 14.81 -14.96
CA SER A 56 10.16 13.56 -14.81
C SER A 56 9.43 12.37 -15.41
N GLU A 57 8.12 12.25 -15.15
CA GLU A 57 7.27 11.20 -15.70
C GLU A 57 7.27 11.24 -17.23
N LYS A 58 7.08 12.44 -17.81
CA LYS A 58 7.11 12.61 -19.26
C LYS A 58 8.46 12.20 -19.87
N ILE A 59 9.56 12.62 -19.26
CA ILE A 59 10.91 12.28 -19.73
C ILE A 59 11.14 10.76 -19.67
N ILE A 60 10.65 10.08 -18.60
CA ILE A 60 10.76 8.64 -18.45
C ILE A 60 9.95 7.92 -19.54
N ALA A 61 8.69 8.31 -19.76
CA ALA A 61 7.84 7.70 -20.78
C ALA A 61 8.37 7.93 -22.19
N ASP A 62 8.79 9.16 -22.50
CA ASP A 62 9.41 9.49 -23.79
C ASP A 62 10.69 8.64 -24.01
N MET A 63 11.53 8.49 -23.00
CA MET A 63 12.74 7.66 -23.03
C MET A 63 12.41 6.18 -23.30
N ILE A 64 11.44 5.62 -22.57
CA ILE A 64 11.01 4.22 -22.75
C ILE A 64 10.58 3.98 -24.21
N LYS A 65 9.79 4.90 -24.75
CA LYS A 65 9.28 4.83 -26.13
C LYS A 65 10.37 5.03 -27.17
N GLU A 66 11.15 6.11 -27.06
CA GLU A 66 12.20 6.47 -28.04
C GLU A 66 13.33 5.43 -28.10
N MET A 67 13.67 4.82 -26.97
CA MET A 67 14.75 3.83 -26.86
C MET A 67 14.25 2.38 -26.95
N ASN A 68 12.96 2.16 -27.23
CA ASN A 68 12.32 0.83 -27.34
C ASN A 68 12.58 -0.07 -26.13
N LEU A 69 12.45 0.48 -24.91
CA LEU A 69 12.67 -0.25 -23.65
C LEU A 69 11.42 -1.04 -23.27
N ASN A 70 11.06 -2.07 -24.03
CA ASN A 70 9.81 -2.82 -23.89
C ASN A 70 9.69 -3.59 -22.55
N ASP A 71 10.81 -3.92 -21.92
CA ASP A 71 10.87 -4.67 -20.66
C ASP A 71 10.98 -3.74 -19.43
N VAL A 72 10.88 -2.42 -19.61
CA VAL A 72 10.97 -1.43 -18.54
C VAL A 72 9.63 -0.76 -18.36
N ASP A 73 9.09 -0.88 -17.18
CA ASP A 73 7.90 -0.16 -16.72
C ASP A 73 8.28 0.99 -15.78
N TYR A 74 7.37 1.92 -15.52
CA TYR A 74 7.55 2.91 -14.48
C TYR A 74 6.31 3.00 -13.57
N ILE A 75 6.51 3.54 -12.39
CA ILE A 75 5.47 3.79 -11.40
C ILE A 75 5.69 5.14 -10.71
N ILE A 76 4.59 5.84 -10.44
CA ILE A 76 4.62 7.03 -9.59
C ILE A 76 4.45 6.60 -8.15
N THR A 77 5.45 6.91 -7.33
CA THR A 77 5.52 6.48 -5.93
C THR A 77 5.26 7.66 -5.00
N ASN A 78 4.44 7.46 -3.99
CA ASN A 78 4.21 8.47 -2.95
C ASN A 78 5.51 8.71 -2.17
N GLU A 79 6.00 9.96 -2.18
CA GLU A 79 7.22 10.38 -1.48
C GLU A 79 6.98 11.06 -0.13
N ALA A 80 5.72 11.06 0.38
CA ALA A 80 5.43 11.70 1.66
C ALA A 80 6.41 11.25 2.76
N GLY A 81 6.96 12.21 3.49
CA GLY A 81 7.94 11.98 4.55
C GLY A 81 9.35 11.56 4.09
N ALA A 82 9.62 11.38 2.79
CA ALA A 82 10.96 10.99 2.31
C ALA A 82 12.02 12.04 2.64
N SER A 83 11.67 13.32 2.63
CA SER A 83 12.55 14.42 3.05
C SER A 83 12.88 14.37 4.55
N VAL A 84 11.91 13.97 5.38
CA VAL A 84 12.11 13.81 6.83
C VAL A 84 13.07 12.66 7.11
N TYR A 85 12.84 11.50 6.47
CA TYR A 85 13.76 10.35 6.57
C TYR A 85 15.16 10.73 6.13
N SER A 86 15.33 11.29 4.93
CA SER A 86 16.64 11.54 4.32
C SER A 86 17.49 12.54 5.11
N ALA A 87 16.88 13.45 5.87
CA ALA A 87 17.53 14.38 6.77
C ALA A 87 17.74 13.81 8.20
N SER A 88 17.22 12.62 8.50
CA SER A 88 17.30 12.02 9.83
C SER A 88 18.69 11.48 10.17
N LYS A 89 18.93 11.31 11.47
CA LYS A 89 20.13 10.62 11.97
C LYS A 89 20.20 9.18 11.48
N LEU A 90 19.07 8.48 11.45
CA LEU A 90 18.96 7.11 10.96
C LEU A 90 19.45 6.99 9.51
N ALA A 91 18.99 7.88 8.62
CA ALA A 91 19.41 7.88 7.23
C ALA A 91 20.90 8.24 7.05
N THR A 92 21.43 9.06 7.97
CA THR A 92 22.88 9.39 7.98
C THR A 92 23.71 8.20 8.43
N GLU A 93 23.23 7.44 9.40
CA GLU A 93 23.90 6.19 9.85
C GLU A 93 23.81 5.09 8.78
N GLU A 94 22.67 4.99 8.07
CA GLU A 94 22.46 4.00 7.00
C GLU A 94 23.28 4.31 5.74
N PHE A 95 23.41 5.59 5.39
CA PHE A 95 24.13 6.07 4.20
C PHE A 95 25.00 7.29 4.53
N PRO A 96 26.15 7.12 5.21
CA PRO A 96 26.98 8.23 5.64
C PRO A 96 27.56 9.05 4.47
N ASP A 97 27.86 8.39 3.36
CA ASP A 97 28.50 9.01 2.18
C ASP A 97 27.50 9.62 1.18
N PHE A 98 26.18 9.44 1.40
CA PHE A 98 25.16 9.95 0.50
C PHE A 98 24.63 11.31 0.95
N ASP A 99 24.34 12.17 -0.01
CA ASP A 99 23.60 13.41 0.26
C ASP A 99 22.09 13.10 0.55
N VAL A 100 21.41 14.11 1.09
CA VAL A 100 19.97 14.01 1.46
C VAL A 100 19.10 13.56 0.28
N ALA A 101 19.41 14.04 -0.93
CA ALA A 101 18.62 13.71 -2.11
C ALA A 101 18.89 12.28 -2.64
N GLN A 102 20.11 11.78 -2.48
CA GLN A 102 20.44 10.38 -2.77
C GLN A 102 19.75 9.43 -1.79
N ARG A 103 19.77 9.75 -0.49
CA ARG A 103 19.04 8.98 0.54
C ARG A 103 17.54 8.93 0.26
N SER A 104 16.96 10.07 -0.17
CA SER A 104 15.55 10.14 -0.58
C SER A 104 15.27 9.25 -1.79
N ALA A 105 16.11 9.25 -2.81
CA ALA A 105 15.97 8.42 -3.99
C ALA A 105 15.98 6.91 -3.65
N VAL A 106 16.89 6.50 -2.74
CA VAL A 106 16.93 5.11 -2.24
C VAL A 106 15.62 4.75 -1.54
N SER A 107 15.14 5.60 -0.64
CA SER A 107 13.88 5.35 0.09
C SER A 107 12.69 5.22 -0.86
N ILE A 108 12.57 6.10 -1.87
CA ILE A 108 11.49 6.06 -2.86
C ILE A 108 11.54 4.76 -3.67
N ALA A 109 12.73 4.29 -4.06
CA ALA A 109 12.87 3.02 -4.77
C ALA A 109 12.45 1.83 -3.89
N ARG A 110 12.91 1.77 -2.64
CA ARG A 110 12.61 0.70 -1.69
C ARG A 110 11.13 0.64 -1.29
N ARG A 111 10.41 1.79 -1.30
CA ARG A 111 8.97 1.82 -1.02
C ARG A 111 8.14 0.99 -2.00
N VAL A 112 8.61 0.81 -3.22
CA VAL A 112 7.94 -0.07 -4.19
C VAL A 112 8.13 -1.54 -3.84
N GLN A 113 9.25 -1.89 -3.23
CA GLN A 113 9.58 -3.26 -2.84
C GLN A 113 8.90 -3.64 -1.52
N ASP A 114 9.11 -2.83 -0.49
CA ASP A 114 8.48 -2.99 0.83
C ASP A 114 8.16 -1.61 1.44
N PRO A 115 6.93 -1.10 1.22
CA PRO A 115 6.53 0.19 1.75
C PRO A 115 6.56 0.23 3.28
N LEU A 116 6.21 -0.87 3.97
CA LEU A 116 6.17 -0.92 5.42
C LEU A 116 7.58 -0.76 6.02
N ALA A 117 8.56 -1.49 5.47
CA ALA A 117 9.96 -1.43 5.93
C ALA A 117 10.58 -0.03 5.81
N GLU A 118 10.13 0.78 4.83
CA GLU A 118 10.59 2.15 4.66
C GLU A 118 9.76 3.16 5.49
N LEU A 119 8.45 3.01 5.55
CA LEU A 119 7.55 3.95 6.24
C LEU A 119 7.74 3.93 7.75
N VAL A 120 8.09 2.79 8.36
CA VAL A 120 8.39 2.70 9.80
C VAL A 120 9.62 3.53 10.22
N LYS A 121 10.47 3.93 9.28
CA LYS A 121 11.62 4.81 9.52
C LYS A 121 11.22 6.29 9.69
N ILE A 122 9.95 6.62 9.45
CA ILE A 122 9.42 7.99 9.44
C ILE A 122 8.38 8.12 10.55
N GLU A 123 8.47 9.21 11.32
CA GLU A 123 7.41 9.49 12.29
C GLU A 123 6.06 9.64 11.57
N PRO A 124 5.00 8.88 11.96
CA PRO A 124 3.73 8.87 11.24
C PRO A 124 3.09 10.25 11.05
N LYS A 125 3.25 11.17 12.02
CA LYS A 125 2.76 12.56 11.90
C LYS A 125 3.37 13.32 10.73
N SER A 126 4.57 12.97 10.31
CA SER A 126 5.28 13.61 9.20
C SER A 126 4.76 13.18 7.83
N ILE A 127 4.00 12.10 7.76
CA ILE A 127 3.36 11.62 6.52
C ILE A 127 2.04 12.36 6.26
N GLY A 128 1.43 12.93 7.32
CA GLY A 128 0.14 13.62 7.28
C GLY A 128 -1.02 12.64 7.53
N VAL A 129 -1.56 12.67 8.75
CA VAL A 129 -2.64 11.76 9.19
C VAL A 129 -4.02 12.36 9.07
N GLY A 130 -4.14 13.68 9.01
CA GLY A 130 -5.42 14.34 8.88
C GLY A 130 -5.33 15.86 8.87
N GLN A 131 -6.37 16.50 8.36
CA GLN A 131 -6.44 17.97 8.21
C GLN A 131 -6.28 18.71 9.56
N TYR A 132 -6.83 18.15 10.63
CA TYR A 132 -6.84 18.76 11.96
C TYR A 132 -5.82 18.15 12.93
N GLN A 133 -4.79 17.46 12.43
CA GLN A 133 -3.78 16.82 13.30
C GLN A 133 -3.08 17.81 14.25
N HIS A 134 -2.94 19.08 13.86
CA HIS A 134 -2.29 20.11 14.68
C HIS A 134 -3.16 20.60 15.83
N ASP A 135 -4.48 20.46 15.73
CA ASP A 135 -5.44 20.86 16.74
C ASP A 135 -5.66 19.78 17.83
N MET A 136 -5.11 18.58 17.60
CA MET A 136 -5.24 17.45 18.52
C MET A 136 -4.17 17.47 19.61
N ASN A 137 -4.42 16.74 20.72
CA ASN A 137 -3.40 16.49 21.72
C ASN A 137 -2.25 15.68 21.12
N GLN A 138 -1.09 16.30 20.93
CA GLN A 138 0.05 15.73 20.22
C GLN A 138 0.62 14.47 20.88
N LYS A 139 0.53 14.35 22.22
CA LYS A 139 0.97 13.15 22.95
C LYS A 139 0.06 11.96 22.64
N LYS A 140 -1.26 12.15 22.77
CA LYS A 140 -2.24 11.12 22.45
C LYS A 140 -2.16 10.71 20.99
N LEU A 141 -2.00 11.68 20.08
CA LEU A 141 -1.86 11.40 18.65
C LEU A 141 -0.65 10.52 18.39
N SER A 142 0.52 10.85 18.94
CA SER A 142 1.73 10.02 18.81
C SER A 142 1.54 8.61 19.36
N GLU A 143 0.99 8.48 20.57
CA GLU A 143 0.75 7.18 21.20
C GLU A 143 -0.20 6.31 20.36
N THR A 144 -1.29 6.88 19.87
CA THR A 144 -2.26 6.16 19.01
C THR A 144 -1.64 5.74 17.70
N LEU A 145 -0.89 6.64 17.03
CA LEU A 145 -0.24 6.33 15.75
C LEU A 145 0.85 5.26 15.91
N THR A 146 1.61 5.30 16.99
CA THR A 146 2.58 4.23 17.32
C THR A 146 1.87 2.89 17.46
N GLY A 147 0.76 2.83 18.20
CA GLY A 147 -0.05 1.61 18.30
C GLY A 147 -0.56 1.10 16.96
N VAL A 148 -1.03 1.97 16.06
CA VAL A 148 -1.46 1.57 14.71
C VAL A 148 -0.31 0.99 13.90
N VAL A 149 0.90 1.57 14.00
CA VAL A 149 2.08 1.02 13.32
C VAL A 149 2.47 -0.34 13.90
N GLU A 150 2.49 -0.48 15.23
CA GLU A 150 2.76 -1.75 15.91
C GLU A 150 1.76 -2.83 15.47
N ASP A 151 0.47 -2.54 15.51
CA ASP A 151 -0.58 -3.47 15.06
C ASP A 151 -0.38 -3.88 13.59
N SER A 152 -0.05 -2.92 12.73
CA SER A 152 0.18 -3.18 11.31
C SER A 152 1.39 -4.07 11.07
N VAL A 153 2.51 -3.79 11.76
CA VAL A 153 3.75 -4.58 11.65
C VAL A 153 3.54 -6.00 12.19
N ASN A 154 2.90 -6.14 13.36
CA ASN A 154 2.64 -7.45 13.95
C ASN A 154 1.67 -8.27 13.09
N LYS A 155 0.64 -7.64 12.49
CA LYS A 155 -0.30 -8.32 11.59
C LYS A 155 0.37 -8.84 10.31
N VAL A 156 1.29 -8.08 9.74
CA VAL A 156 2.08 -8.50 8.57
C VAL A 156 3.13 -9.54 8.98
N GLY A 157 3.76 -9.37 10.15
CA GLY A 157 4.94 -10.13 10.58
C GLY A 157 6.20 -9.70 9.84
N VAL A 158 7.33 -10.20 10.27
CA VAL A 158 8.65 -9.86 9.68
C VAL A 158 9.48 -11.11 9.42
N ASP A 159 10.29 -11.11 8.38
CA ASP A 159 11.34 -12.11 8.21
C ASP A 159 12.54 -11.72 9.07
N LEU A 160 12.93 -12.61 9.99
CA LEU A 160 13.99 -12.38 10.98
C LEU A 160 15.36 -12.14 10.32
N ASN A 161 15.56 -12.70 9.13
CA ASN A 161 16.83 -12.63 8.40
C ASN A 161 16.97 -11.38 7.53
N THR A 162 15.86 -10.69 7.20
CA THR A 162 15.88 -9.52 6.30
C THR A 162 15.44 -8.23 6.98
N ALA A 163 14.66 -8.33 8.07
CA ALA A 163 14.10 -7.15 8.76
C ALA A 163 15.21 -6.22 9.29
N SER A 164 14.99 -4.91 9.11
CA SER A 164 15.82 -3.86 9.70
C SER A 164 15.56 -3.71 11.19
N ALA A 165 16.52 -3.14 11.94
CA ALA A 165 16.32 -2.81 13.36
C ALA A 165 15.09 -1.91 13.56
N SER A 166 14.87 -0.93 12.67
CA SER A 166 13.70 -0.03 12.72
C SER A 166 12.37 -0.75 12.56
N LEU A 167 12.31 -1.81 11.76
CA LEU A 167 11.11 -2.61 11.61
C LEU A 167 10.90 -3.53 12.81
N LEU A 168 11.98 -4.13 13.31
CA LEU A 168 11.95 -5.01 14.48
C LEU A 168 11.50 -4.29 15.77
N GLU A 169 11.78 -2.98 15.91
CA GLU A 169 11.35 -2.18 17.06
C GLU A 169 9.83 -2.17 17.26
N TYR A 170 9.04 -2.38 16.19
CA TYR A 170 7.57 -2.41 16.25
C TYR A 170 7.01 -3.81 16.52
N ILE A 171 7.85 -4.82 16.64
CA ILE A 171 7.40 -6.15 17.05
C ILE A 171 7.14 -6.19 18.55
N SER A 172 6.01 -6.77 18.94
CA SER A 172 5.62 -6.92 20.34
C SER A 172 6.74 -7.54 21.17
N GLY A 173 7.07 -6.93 22.31
CA GLY A 173 8.13 -7.40 23.21
C GLY A 173 9.56 -7.05 22.78
N ILE A 174 9.77 -6.34 21.66
CA ILE A 174 11.10 -5.97 21.17
C ILE A 174 11.37 -4.49 21.44
N SER A 175 12.35 -4.19 22.27
CA SER A 175 12.86 -2.84 22.45
C SER A 175 13.89 -2.47 21.39
N LYS A 176 14.16 -1.18 21.20
CA LYS A 176 15.18 -0.65 20.28
C LYS A 176 16.55 -1.32 20.46
N ALA A 177 16.96 -1.56 21.72
CA ALA A 177 18.22 -2.20 22.02
C ALA A 177 18.22 -3.69 21.60
N VAL A 178 17.09 -4.39 21.79
CA VAL A 178 16.94 -5.78 21.38
C VAL A 178 16.89 -5.89 19.86
N ALA A 179 16.17 -4.99 19.18
CA ALA A 179 16.13 -4.95 17.73
C ALA A 179 17.53 -4.83 17.11
N LYS A 180 18.37 -3.94 17.66
CA LYS A 180 19.77 -3.81 17.24
C LYS A 180 20.54 -5.10 17.52
N ASN A 181 20.42 -5.69 18.71
CA ASN A 181 21.12 -6.92 19.06
C ASN A 181 20.72 -8.12 18.16
N ILE A 182 19.49 -8.15 17.67
CA ILE A 182 19.05 -9.17 16.70
C ILE A 182 19.82 -9.02 15.39
N VAL A 183 19.95 -7.80 14.89
CA VAL A 183 20.71 -7.51 13.66
C VAL A 183 22.20 -7.84 13.87
N ASP A 184 22.80 -7.36 14.96
CA ASP A 184 24.20 -7.62 15.30
C ASP A 184 24.47 -9.14 15.44
N TYR A 185 23.54 -9.90 16.04
CA TYR A 185 23.64 -11.35 16.16
C TYR A 185 23.65 -12.02 14.78
N ARG A 186 22.75 -11.61 13.88
CA ARG A 186 22.66 -12.12 12.52
C ARG A 186 23.93 -11.83 11.72
N GLU A 187 24.48 -10.66 11.85
CA GLU A 187 25.72 -10.26 11.16
C GLU A 187 26.94 -11.04 11.67
N THR A 188 26.97 -11.33 12.97
CA THR A 188 28.11 -12.02 13.61
C THR A 188 28.04 -13.54 13.48
N ASN A 189 26.85 -14.13 13.64
CA ASN A 189 26.67 -15.59 13.74
C ASN A 189 26.03 -16.20 12.47
N GLY A 190 25.71 -15.38 11.45
CA GLY A 190 24.99 -15.81 10.26
C GLY A 190 23.47 -15.83 10.46
N ARG A 191 22.79 -16.36 9.44
CA ARG A 191 21.32 -16.42 9.41
C ARG A 191 20.73 -17.21 10.58
N PHE A 192 19.58 -16.75 11.07
CA PHE A 192 18.75 -17.55 11.95
C PHE A 192 18.17 -18.75 11.17
N THR A 193 18.30 -19.96 11.70
CA THR A 193 17.75 -21.18 11.13
C THR A 193 16.51 -21.68 11.88
N ASN A 194 16.32 -21.22 13.13
CA ASN A 194 15.12 -21.48 13.92
C ASN A 194 14.86 -20.40 14.94
N ARG A 195 13.58 -20.23 15.33
CA ARG A 195 13.15 -19.20 16.29
C ARG A 195 13.79 -19.31 17.66
N LYS A 196 14.16 -20.51 18.11
CA LYS A 196 14.82 -20.71 19.43
C LYS A 196 16.17 -20.00 19.54
N GLN A 197 16.81 -19.71 18.41
CA GLN A 197 18.07 -18.94 18.41
C GLN A 197 17.89 -17.50 18.90
N LEU A 198 16.68 -16.95 18.87
CA LEU A 198 16.38 -15.65 19.48
C LEU A 198 16.73 -15.59 20.97
N LEU A 199 16.61 -16.72 21.70
CA LEU A 199 17.01 -16.80 23.12
C LEU A 199 18.53 -16.63 23.34
N LYS A 200 19.34 -16.69 22.29
CA LYS A 200 20.79 -16.42 22.33
C LYS A 200 21.11 -14.95 22.08
N VAL A 201 20.13 -14.15 21.69
CA VAL A 201 20.30 -12.71 21.44
C VAL A 201 20.42 -11.96 22.77
N ALA A 202 21.41 -11.10 22.90
CA ALA A 202 21.62 -10.32 24.10
C ALA A 202 20.39 -9.49 24.46
N LYS A 203 19.98 -9.51 25.73
CA LYS A 203 18.81 -8.83 26.32
C LYS A 203 17.44 -9.34 25.84
N LEU A 204 17.36 -10.40 25.04
CA LEU A 204 16.12 -11.07 24.67
C LEU A 204 15.90 -12.25 25.60
N GLY A 205 15.11 -12.04 26.65
CA GLY A 205 14.78 -13.09 27.64
C GLY A 205 13.55 -13.91 27.22
N PRO A 206 13.22 -14.98 28.01
CA PRO A 206 12.09 -15.86 27.70
C PRO A 206 10.76 -15.13 27.53
N LYS A 207 10.46 -14.15 28.38
CA LYS A 207 9.21 -13.36 28.31
C LYS A 207 9.12 -12.55 26.99
N ALA A 208 10.22 -11.94 26.56
CA ALA A 208 10.25 -11.22 25.28
C ALA A 208 10.13 -12.20 24.10
N PHE A 209 10.73 -13.39 24.20
CA PHE A 209 10.60 -14.45 23.22
C PHE A 209 9.13 -14.89 23.06
N GLU A 210 8.43 -15.17 24.16
CA GLU A 210 7.00 -15.50 24.12
C GLU A 210 6.16 -14.43 23.44
N GLN A 211 6.49 -13.15 23.61
CA GLN A 211 5.75 -12.05 23.00
C GLN A 211 6.04 -11.87 21.51
N CYS A 212 7.26 -12.11 21.06
CA CYS A 212 7.68 -11.76 19.69
C CYS A 212 7.70 -12.95 18.71
N ALA A 213 7.84 -14.19 19.20
CA ALA A 213 8.18 -15.33 18.35
C ALA A 213 7.13 -15.63 17.26
N GLY A 214 5.84 -15.38 17.53
CA GLY A 214 4.77 -15.57 16.54
C GLY A 214 4.83 -14.61 15.36
N PHE A 215 5.43 -13.44 15.54
CA PHE A 215 5.52 -12.39 14.51
C PHE A 215 6.82 -12.43 13.71
N MET A 216 7.80 -13.23 14.14
CA MET A 216 9.11 -13.36 13.50
C MET A 216 9.20 -14.64 12.71
N ARG A 217 9.22 -14.55 11.40
CA ARG A 217 9.28 -15.71 10.48
C ARG A 217 10.70 -15.99 10.05
N ILE A 218 10.96 -17.26 9.69
CA ILE A 218 12.22 -17.70 9.12
C ILE A 218 11.92 -18.53 7.88
N THR A 219 12.25 -17.96 6.73
CA THR A 219 12.10 -18.67 5.46
C THR A 219 13.30 -19.58 5.21
N GLY A 220 13.07 -20.87 4.91
CA GLY A 220 14.14 -21.84 4.64
C GLY A 220 14.98 -22.22 5.88
N GLY A 221 14.34 -22.20 7.07
CA GLY A 221 14.95 -22.66 8.33
C GLY A 221 14.81 -24.15 8.56
N ASP A 222 15.29 -24.61 9.73
CA ASP A 222 15.30 -26.03 10.13
C ASP A 222 13.89 -26.57 10.43
N ASN A 223 12.96 -25.71 10.83
CA ASN A 223 11.58 -26.05 11.18
C ASN A 223 10.59 -25.36 10.25
N PRO A 224 9.84 -26.09 9.42
CA PRO A 224 8.84 -25.50 8.54
C PRO A 224 7.79 -24.63 9.23
N LEU A 225 7.43 -24.92 10.50
CA LEU A 225 6.51 -24.11 11.28
C LEU A 225 7.05 -22.69 11.55
N ASP A 226 8.36 -22.47 11.48
CA ASP A 226 8.97 -21.16 11.64
C ASP A 226 8.67 -20.21 10.45
N THR A 227 8.15 -20.72 9.33
CA THR A 227 7.68 -19.91 8.20
C THR A 227 6.27 -19.35 8.42
N THR A 228 5.54 -19.89 9.39
CA THR A 228 4.13 -19.53 9.70
C THR A 228 4.04 -18.52 10.83
N SER A 229 2.86 -17.98 11.09
CA SER A 229 2.57 -17.18 12.30
C SER A 229 2.17 -18.04 13.51
N VAL A 230 2.17 -19.37 13.38
CA VAL A 230 1.90 -20.27 14.52
C VAL A 230 2.92 -20.03 15.62
N HIS A 231 2.42 -19.80 16.83
CA HIS A 231 3.30 -19.55 17.98
C HIS A 231 4.06 -20.82 18.37
N PRO A 232 5.33 -20.75 18.80
CA PRO A 232 6.11 -21.93 19.20
C PRO A 232 5.45 -22.81 20.26
N GLU A 233 4.66 -22.27 21.17
CA GLU A 233 3.88 -23.02 22.15
C GLU A 233 2.85 -23.97 21.52
N SER A 234 2.32 -23.59 20.34
CA SER A 234 1.33 -24.36 19.62
C SER A 234 1.93 -25.37 18.62
N TYR A 235 3.27 -25.47 18.53
CA TYR A 235 3.92 -26.37 17.56
C TYR A 235 3.56 -27.83 17.74
N GLU A 236 3.46 -28.29 18.99
CA GLU A 236 3.08 -29.68 19.26
C GLU A 236 1.64 -29.97 18.86
N ALA A 237 0.72 -29.02 19.08
CA ALA A 237 -0.66 -29.13 18.64
C ALA A 237 -0.75 -29.11 17.10
N ALA A 238 0.02 -28.23 16.43
CA ALA A 238 0.07 -28.17 14.97
C ALA A 238 0.63 -29.48 14.36
N LYS A 239 1.68 -30.05 14.93
CA LYS A 239 2.24 -31.35 14.48
C LYS A 239 1.26 -32.48 14.69
N LYS A 240 0.59 -32.54 15.84
CA LYS A 240 -0.47 -33.54 16.12
C LYS A 240 -1.62 -33.39 15.12
N LEU A 241 -2.05 -32.16 14.81
CA LEU A 241 -3.06 -31.91 13.80
C LEU A 241 -2.66 -32.45 12.44
N LEU A 242 -1.44 -32.11 11.96
CA LEU A 242 -0.92 -32.61 10.69
C LEU A 242 -0.91 -34.16 10.66
N ALA A 243 -0.38 -34.79 11.70
CA ALA A 243 -0.35 -36.25 11.81
C ALA A 243 -1.75 -36.88 11.77
N LEU A 244 -2.73 -36.33 12.49
CA LEU A 244 -4.13 -36.78 12.47
C LEU A 244 -4.79 -36.64 11.08
N MET A 245 -4.36 -35.65 10.31
CA MET A 245 -4.86 -35.39 8.96
C MET A 245 -4.05 -36.14 7.87
N GLY A 246 -3.02 -36.92 8.27
CA GLY A 246 -2.17 -37.70 7.35
C GLY A 246 -1.09 -36.88 6.64
N TYR A 247 -0.71 -35.74 7.20
CA TYR A 247 0.34 -34.86 6.67
C TYR A 247 1.59 -34.87 7.56
N ASP A 248 2.71 -34.47 6.98
CA ASP A 248 3.96 -34.23 7.71
C ASP A 248 4.31 -32.74 7.73
N SER A 249 5.41 -32.39 8.41
CA SER A 249 5.87 -31.00 8.51
C SER A 249 6.34 -30.42 7.16
N ASN A 250 6.73 -31.25 6.18
CA ASN A 250 7.16 -30.78 4.86
C ASN A 250 5.96 -30.33 4.03
N SER A 251 4.77 -30.88 4.33
CA SER A 251 3.51 -30.49 3.69
C SER A 251 3.18 -29.00 3.90
N ILE A 252 3.76 -28.35 4.93
CA ILE A 252 3.57 -26.92 5.20
C ILE A 252 4.10 -26.04 4.05
N THR A 253 5.25 -26.43 3.47
CA THR A 253 5.91 -25.63 2.43
C THR A 253 5.63 -26.13 1.02
N SER A 254 5.04 -27.32 0.86
CA SER A 254 4.71 -27.92 -0.45
C SER A 254 3.42 -27.41 -1.08
N GLY A 255 2.56 -26.73 -0.31
CA GLY A 255 1.23 -26.29 -0.76
C GLY A 255 0.14 -27.37 -0.68
N GLU A 256 0.43 -28.55 -0.13
CA GLU A 256 -0.52 -29.66 0.02
C GLU A 256 -1.63 -29.38 1.03
N LEU A 257 -1.42 -28.40 1.91
CA LEU A 257 -2.36 -28.02 2.97
C LEU A 257 -3.46 -27.05 2.51
N ILE A 258 -3.46 -26.63 1.25
CA ILE A 258 -4.52 -25.79 0.70
C ILE A 258 -5.87 -26.51 0.82
N GLY A 259 -6.85 -25.85 1.44
CA GLY A 259 -8.16 -26.43 1.72
C GLY A 259 -8.21 -27.33 2.96
N LEU A 260 -7.21 -27.30 3.84
CA LEU A 260 -7.17 -28.05 5.10
C LEU A 260 -8.43 -27.78 5.94
N ARG A 261 -8.90 -26.52 5.99
CA ARG A 261 -10.10 -26.13 6.74
C ARG A 261 -11.35 -26.91 6.29
N SER A 262 -11.51 -27.15 5.00
CA SER A 262 -12.65 -27.87 4.44
C SER A 262 -12.65 -29.36 4.80
N LYS A 263 -11.48 -29.92 5.15
CA LYS A 263 -11.32 -31.32 5.58
C LYS A 263 -11.59 -31.51 7.08
N VAL A 264 -11.67 -30.42 7.84
CA VAL A 264 -11.97 -30.45 9.28
C VAL A 264 -13.49 -30.29 9.47
N HIS A 265 -14.19 -31.39 9.74
CA HIS A 265 -15.65 -31.41 9.88
C HIS A 265 -16.14 -31.04 11.29
N ASN A 266 -15.39 -31.35 12.34
CA ASN A 266 -15.77 -31.11 13.72
C ASN A 266 -14.60 -30.45 14.50
N LEU A 267 -14.60 -29.11 14.51
CA LEU A 267 -13.61 -28.29 15.20
C LEU A 267 -13.57 -28.58 16.71
N LYS A 268 -14.77 -28.74 17.33
CA LYS A 268 -14.86 -28.93 18.76
C LYS A 268 -14.23 -30.25 19.21
N GLU A 269 -14.56 -31.34 18.57
CA GLU A 269 -13.98 -32.64 18.87
C GLU A 269 -12.47 -32.67 18.66
N LEU A 270 -12.01 -31.97 17.58
CA LEU A 270 -10.58 -31.92 17.27
C LEU A 270 -9.84 -31.03 18.28
N SER A 271 -10.44 -29.92 18.74
CA SER A 271 -9.84 -29.05 19.76
C SER A 271 -9.70 -29.77 21.11
N GLU A 272 -10.69 -30.57 21.49
CA GLU A 272 -10.63 -31.41 22.69
C GLU A 272 -9.52 -32.47 22.58
N LYS A 273 -9.38 -33.12 21.42
CA LYS A 273 -8.29 -34.11 21.17
C LYS A 273 -6.90 -33.50 21.19
N LEU A 274 -6.79 -32.24 20.78
CA LEU A 274 -5.50 -31.52 20.73
C LEU A 274 -5.22 -30.72 22.00
N GLU A 275 -6.14 -30.72 22.95
CA GLU A 275 -6.04 -29.98 24.23
C GLU A 275 -5.81 -28.47 24.04
N ILE A 276 -6.42 -27.87 23.02
CA ILE A 276 -6.34 -26.43 22.69
C ILE A 276 -7.74 -25.83 22.48
N GLY A 277 -7.83 -24.50 22.59
CA GLY A 277 -9.10 -23.80 22.29
C GLY A 277 -9.51 -23.86 20.81
N GLU A 278 -10.81 -23.86 20.53
CA GLU A 278 -11.33 -23.88 19.15
C GLU A 278 -10.79 -22.70 18.31
N MET A 279 -10.67 -21.49 18.89
CA MET A 279 -10.12 -20.32 18.19
C MET A 279 -8.65 -20.54 17.84
N THR A 280 -7.84 -21.06 18.77
CA THR A 280 -6.43 -21.37 18.52
C THR A 280 -6.29 -22.42 17.42
N LEU A 281 -7.14 -23.44 17.43
CA LEU A 281 -7.16 -24.48 16.38
C LEU A 281 -7.50 -23.87 15.01
N GLU A 282 -8.49 -23.00 14.95
CA GLU A 282 -8.88 -22.32 13.71
C GLU A 282 -7.76 -21.45 13.15
N ASP A 283 -7.06 -20.72 14.02
CA ASP A 283 -5.90 -19.90 13.63
C ASP A 283 -4.73 -20.76 13.13
N ILE A 284 -4.43 -21.87 13.80
CA ILE A 284 -3.42 -22.84 13.34
C ILE A 284 -3.79 -23.37 11.94
N ILE A 285 -5.04 -23.75 11.71
CA ILE A 285 -5.50 -24.25 10.41
C ILE A 285 -5.32 -23.19 9.32
N LYS A 286 -5.73 -21.96 9.57
CA LYS A 286 -5.55 -20.83 8.61
C LYS A 286 -4.09 -20.61 8.26
N GLU A 287 -3.22 -20.63 9.24
CA GLU A 287 -1.78 -20.44 9.05
C GLU A 287 -1.12 -21.61 8.31
N LEU A 288 -1.58 -22.83 8.53
CA LEU A 288 -1.08 -24.00 7.82
C LEU A 288 -1.57 -24.06 6.36
N GLU A 289 -2.78 -23.60 6.05
CA GLU A 289 -3.27 -23.52 4.67
C GLU A 289 -2.47 -22.54 3.81
N LYS A 290 -2.03 -21.45 4.39
CA LYS A 290 -1.25 -20.38 3.72
C LYS A 290 -0.09 -19.96 4.60
N PRO A 291 0.98 -20.76 4.71
CA PRO A 291 2.11 -20.44 5.56
C PRO A 291 2.77 -19.16 5.09
N GLY A 292 3.05 -18.28 6.06
CA GLY A 292 3.67 -16.98 5.77
C GLY A 292 2.78 -15.99 5.03
N ARG A 293 1.46 -16.16 5.08
CA ARG A 293 0.50 -15.25 4.44
C ARG A 293 0.82 -13.81 4.79
N ASP A 294 1.13 -13.03 3.78
CA ASP A 294 1.20 -11.58 3.87
C ASP A 294 -0.17 -11.01 3.50
N PRO A 295 -0.89 -10.34 4.42
CA PRO A 295 -2.19 -9.75 4.09
C PRO A 295 -2.11 -8.71 2.96
N ARG A 296 -0.91 -8.21 2.63
CA ARG A 296 -0.69 -7.30 1.51
C ARG A 296 -0.79 -7.98 0.14
N GLU A 297 -0.63 -9.31 0.06
CA GLU A 297 -0.78 -10.05 -1.21
C GLU A 297 -2.22 -10.03 -1.75
N GLU A 298 -3.20 -9.82 -0.86
CA GLU A 298 -4.62 -9.67 -1.21
C GLU A 298 -4.97 -8.24 -1.63
N MET A 299 -4.06 -7.27 -1.42
CA MET A 299 -4.27 -5.90 -1.87
C MET A 299 -4.08 -5.76 -3.38
N PRO A 300 -4.77 -4.80 -4.01
CA PRO A 300 -4.61 -4.53 -5.42
C PRO A 300 -3.14 -4.26 -5.77
N LYS A 301 -2.64 -4.91 -6.81
CA LYS A 301 -1.28 -4.66 -7.30
C LYS A 301 -1.19 -3.26 -7.90
N PRO A 302 -0.04 -2.57 -7.74
CA PRO A 302 0.13 -1.24 -8.31
C PRO A 302 0.04 -1.28 -9.84
N ILE A 303 -0.49 -0.19 -10.42
CA ILE A 303 -0.59 -0.03 -11.87
C ILE A 303 0.77 0.41 -12.41
N LEU A 304 1.43 -0.48 -13.14
CA LEU A 304 2.65 -0.17 -13.87
C LEU A 304 2.31 0.53 -15.19
N ARG A 305 3.10 1.53 -15.57
CA ARG A 305 2.86 2.37 -16.75
C ARG A 305 4.00 2.26 -17.74
N LYS A 306 3.66 2.47 -19.03
CA LYS A 306 4.63 2.61 -20.12
C LYS A 306 4.49 3.94 -20.84
N ASP A 307 3.28 4.50 -20.85
CA ASP A 307 2.93 5.74 -21.53
C ASP A 307 2.28 6.74 -20.58
N VAL A 308 2.49 8.03 -20.82
CA VAL A 308 1.72 9.12 -20.19
C VAL A 308 0.46 9.35 -21.00
N LEU A 309 -0.71 9.18 -20.40
CA LEU A 309 -1.98 9.57 -20.99
C LEU A 309 -2.21 11.07 -20.69
N GLU A 310 -2.38 11.86 -21.75
CA GLU A 310 -2.89 13.23 -21.63
C GLU A 310 -4.40 13.24 -21.83
N MET A 311 -5.07 14.26 -21.30
CA MET A 311 -6.54 14.38 -21.44
C MET A 311 -7.01 14.36 -22.90
N LYS A 312 -6.16 14.86 -23.83
CA LYS A 312 -6.43 14.84 -25.27
C LYS A 312 -6.40 13.45 -25.91
N ASP A 313 -5.74 12.48 -25.25
CA ASP A 313 -5.61 11.11 -25.73
C ASP A 313 -6.82 10.27 -25.32
N LEU A 314 -7.62 10.76 -24.37
CA LEU A 314 -8.82 10.08 -23.90
C LEU A 314 -9.94 10.16 -24.95
N GLN A 315 -10.49 9.02 -25.28
CA GLN A 315 -11.66 8.91 -26.17
C GLN A 315 -12.84 8.28 -25.42
N PRO A 316 -14.07 8.77 -25.64
CA PRO A 316 -15.26 8.10 -25.14
C PRO A 316 -15.29 6.62 -25.56
N GLY A 317 -15.59 5.74 -24.63
CA GLY A 317 -15.58 4.29 -24.84
C GLY A 317 -14.29 3.59 -24.39
N MET A 318 -13.18 4.29 -24.19
CA MET A 318 -11.94 3.70 -23.67
C MET A 318 -12.17 3.08 -22.29
N ILE A 319 -11.66 1.85 -22.10
CA ILE A 319 -11.64 1.17 -20.80
C ILE A 319 -10.23 1.27 -20.23
N LEU A 320 -10.12 1.80 -19.04
CA LEU A 320 -8.86 2.06 -18.35
C LEU A 320 -8.94 1.51 -16.92
N LYS A 321 -7.80 1.10 -16.38
CA LYS A 321 -7.66 0.84 -14.94
C LYS A 321 -7.38 2.14 -14.21
N GLY A 322 -8.08 2.37 -13.12
CA GLY A 322 -7.88 3.54 -12.29
C GLY A 322 -7.87 3.21 -10.82
N THR A 323 -7.27 4.09 -10.02
CA THR A 323 -7.25 3.99 -8.57
C THR A 323 -8.23 4.98 -7.96
N VAL A 324 -9.09 4.54 -7.06
CA VAL A 324 -10.03 5.40 -6.33
C VAL A 324 -9.26 6.32 -5.38
N ARG A 325 -9.29 7.62 -5.63
CA ARG A 325 -8.60 8.65 -4.84
C ARG A 325 -9.47 9.19 -3.70
N ASN A 326 -10.75 9.38 -3.98
CA ASN A 326 -11.69 9.94 -3.03
C ASN A 326 -13.11 9.41 -3.29
N VAL A 327 -13.88 9.24 -2.22
CA VAL A 327 -15.29 8.81 -2.28
C VAL A 327 -16.14 9.84 -1.58
N ILE A 328 -17.18 10.34 -2.27
CA ILE A 328 -18.10 11.37 -1.81
C ILE A 328 -19.54 10.92 -2.06
N ASP A 329 -20.53 11.58 -1.46
CA ASP A 329 -21.94 11.17 -1.47
C ASP A 329 -22.54 10.93 -2.88
N PHE A 330 -22.05 11.63 -3.88
CA PHE A 330 -22.57 11.51 -5.25
C PHE A 330 -21.69 10.72 -6.21
N GLY A 331 -20.55 10.16 -5.74
CA GLY A 331 -19.67 9.37 -6.59
C GLY A 331 -18.27 9.15 -6.05
N ALA A 332 -17.37 8.65 -6.91
CA ALA A 332 -15.96 8.46 -6.60
C ALA A 332 -15.08 9.16 -7.63
N PHE A 333 -14.00 9.76 -7.16
CA PHE A 333 -12.92 10.27 -7.99
C PHE A 333 -11.89 9.17 -8.22
N VAL A 334 -11.57 8.93 -9.48
CA VAL A 334 -10.69 7.85 -9.91
C VAL A 334 -9.54 8.43 -10.74
N ASP A 335 -8.32 8.18 -10.30
CA ASP A 335 -7.09 8.47 -11.04
C ASP A 335 -6.90 7.41 -12.13
N ILE A 336 -7.04 7.80 -13.37
CA ILE A 336 -6.86 6.95 -14.56
C ILE A 336 -5.53 7.18 -15.26
N GLY A 337 -4.59 7.90 -14.60
CA GLY A 337 -3.26 8.18 -15.13
C GLY A 337 -3.14 9.46 -15.94
N VAL A 338 -4.21 10.28 -16.01
CA VAL A 338 -4.16 11.66 -16.52
C VAL A 338 -4.09 12.65 -15.37
N HIS A 339 -3.77 13.92 -15.67
CA HIS A 339 -3.59 14.96 -14.65
C HIS A 339 -4.83 15.31 -13.84
N GLN A 340 -5.99 14.87 -14.28
CA GLN A 340 -7.27 15.17 -13.67
C GLN A 340 -7.97 13.87 -13.30
N ASP A 341 -8.39 13.76 -12.03
CA ASP A 341 -9.19 12.62 -11.62
C ASP A 341 -10.54 12.63 -12.36
N GLY A 342 -10.94 11.48 -12.84
CA GLY A 342 -12.26 11.30 -13.45
C GLY A 342 -13.32 11.02 -12.38
N LEU A 343 -14.53 11.50 -12.60
CA LEU A 343 -15.67 11.27 -11.71
C LEU A 343 -16.50 10.08 -12.21
N VAL A 344 -16.63 9.07 -11.38
CA VAL A 344 -17.66 8.04 -11.50
C VAL A 344 -18.85 8.47 -10.65
N HIS A 345 -19.91 8.95 -11.29
CA HIS A 345 -21.14 9.31 -10.57
C HIS A 345 -21.81 8.06 -9.99
N ILE A 346 -22.47 8.14 -8.84
CA ILE A 346 -23.14 7.03 -8.14
C ILE A 346 -24.05 6.18 -9.06
N SER A 347 -24.71 6.82 -10.04
CA SER A 347 -25.53 6.11 -11.05
C SER A 347 -24.73 5.30 -12.08
N GLN A 348 -23.43 5.47 -12.14
CA GLN A 348 -22.51 4.81 -13.07
C GLN A 348 -21.62 3.75 -12.39
N MET A 349 -21.87 3.44 -11.11
CA MET A 349 -21.09 2.47 -10.35
C MET A 349 -21.58 1.04 -10.56
N ARG A 350 -22.90 0.83 -10.66
CA ARG A 350 -23.50 -0.51 -10.86
C ARG A 350 -24.70 -0.45 -11.81
N SER A 351 -24.86 -1.52 -12.61
CA SER A 351 -26.02 -1.69 -13.51
C SER A 351 -27.15 -2.47 -12.87
N ASP A 352 -26.82 -3.43 -11.98
CA ASP A 352 -27.73 -4.44 -11.44
C ASP A 352 -28.69 -3.91 -10.35
N ARG A 353 -28.24 -2.91 -9.58
CA ARG A 353 -29.03 -2.34 -8.48
C ARG A 353 -28.77 -0.87 -8.28
N ARG A 354 -29.69 -0.21 -7.54
CA ARG A 354 -29.47 1.17 -7.09
C ARG A 354 -28.45 1.16 -5.94
N VAL A 355 -27.40 1.96 -6.09
CA VAL A 355 -26.42 2.23 -5.05
C VAL A 355 -26.96 3.31 -4.13
N GLU A 356 -26.96 3.08 -2.82
CA GLU A 356 -27.41 4.06 -1.82
C GLU A 356 -26.27 5.00 -1.46
N HIS A 357 -25.09 4.44 -1.20
CA HIS A 357 -23.89 5.22 -0.95
C HIS A 357 -22.69 4.65 -1.75
N PRO A 358 -21.82 5.50 -2.32
CA PRO A 358 -20.66 5.05 -3.09
C PRO A 358 -19.69 4.13 -2.32
N LEU A 359 -19.54 4.30 -1.00
CA LEU A 359 -18.73 3.42 -0.13
C LEU A 359 -19.26 1.97 -0.06
N ASP A 360 -20.53 1.70 -0.45
CA ASP A 360 -21.06 0.34 -0.55
C ASP A 360 -20.49 -0.41 -1.76
N VAL A 361 -19.79 0.29 -2.65
CA VAL A 361 -19.28 -0.27 -3.92
C VAL A 361 -17.78 -0.19 -4.00
N VAL A 362 -17.17 0.94 -3.56
CA VAL A 362 -15.73 1.17 -3.66
C VAL A 362 -15.20 1.88 -2.42
N SER A 363 -13.93 1.62 -2.10
CA SER A 363 -13.15 2.29 -1.05
C SER A 363 -11.98 3.06 -1.65
N VAL A 364 -11.45 4.03 -0.90
CA VAL A 364 -10.24 4.75 -1.30
C VAL A 364 -9.07 3.77 -1.40
N GLY A 365 -8.36 3.79 -2.53
CA GLY A 365 -7.26 2.89 -2.83
C GLY A 365 -7.64 1.69 -3.71
N ASP A 366 -8.94 1.42 -3.93
CA ASP A 366 -9.37 0.34 -4.81
C ASP A 366 -8.94 0.59 -6.25
N ILE A 367 -8.54 -0.47 -6.93
CA ILE A 367 -8.30 -0.45 -8.38
C ILE A 367 -9.56 -0.94 -9.10
N VAL A 368 -10.07 -0.09 -9.97
CA VAL A 368 -11.33 -0.34 -10.70
C VAL A 368 -11.12 -0.19 -12.19
N ASP A 369 -11.82 -1.02 -12.96
CA ASP A 369 -11.93 -0.82 -14.40
C ASP A 369 -13.03 0.23 -14.68
N VAL A 370 -12.68 1.28 -15.41
CA VAL A 370 -13.59 2.36 -15.75
C VAL A 370 -13.60 2.64 -17.24
N ARG A 371 -14.77 2.95 -17.77
CA ARG A 371 -14.97 3.38 -19.13
C ARG A 371 -15.14 4.89 -19.19
N VAL A 372 -14.42 5.54 -20.10
CA VAL A 372 -14.57 6.97 -20.35
C VAL A 372 -15.92 7.23 -21.02
N ILE A 373 -16.75 8.09 -20.41
CA ILE A 373 -18.05 8.51 -20.98
C ILE A 373 -17.89 9.79 -21.79
N GLU A 374 -17.25 10.81 -21.18
CA GLU A 374 -17.12 12.14 -21.74
C GLU A 374 -15.84 12.79 -21.20
N VAL A 375 -15.21 13.58 -22.06
CA VAL A 375 -14.03 14.39 -21.72
C VAL A 375 -14.29 15.83 -22.12
N ASP A 376 -14.34 16.74 -21.15
CA ASP A 376 -14.42 18.19 -21.36
C ASP A 376 -13.05 18.82 -21.04
N ALA A 377 -12.20 18.90 -22.05
CA ALA A 377 -10.84 19.43 -21.92
C ALA A 377 -10.82 20.91 -21.47
N ASN A 378 -11.86 21.70 -21.84
CA ASN A 378 -11.93 23.11 -21.47
C ASN A 378 -12.25 23.33 -19.99
N LYS A 379 -13.01 22.43 -19.39
CA LYS A 379 -13.39 22.50 -17.97
C LYS A 379 -12.55 21.56 -17.10
N GLY A 380 -11.64 20.79 -17.69
CA GLY A 380 -10.84 19.81 -16.98
C GLY A 380 -11.70 18.71 -16.34
N ARG A 381 -12.76 18.24 -17.01
CA ARG A 381 -13.69 17.26 -16.45
C ARG A 381 -13.69 15.99 -17.26
N ILE A 382 -13.61 14.86 -16.55
CA ILE A 382 -13.67 13.53 -17.13
C ILE A 382 -14.79 12.78 -16.44
N ALA A 383 -15.78 12.33 -17.21
CA ALA A 383 -16.86 11.50 -16.72
C ALA A 383 -16.55 10.03 -17.01
N LEU A 384 -16.62 9.21 -15.97
CA LEU A 384 -16.30 7.79 -16.00
C LEU A 384 -17.50 6.91 -15.62
N SER A 385 -17.48 5.65 -16.03
CA SER A 385 -18.44 4.62 -15.65
C SER A 385 -17.74 3.33 -15.29
N MET A 386 -18.16 2.70 -14.20
CA MET A 386 -17.80 1.32 -13.87
C MET A 386 -18.68 0.30 -14.59
N ILE A 387 -19.72 0.76 -15.31
CA ILE A 387 -20.56 -0.07 -16.18
C ILE A 387 -19.84 -0.13 -17.54
N LEU A 388 -19.17 -1.26 -17.77
CA LEU A 388 -18.29 -1.41 -18.95
C LEU A 388 -19.07 -1.67 -20.24
N ASP A 389 -20.22 -2.36 -20.17
CA ASP A 389 -21.07 -2.67 -21.32
C ASP A 389 -21.98 -1.51 -21.71
N GLU A 390 -21.88 -1.09 -22.99
CA GLU A 390 -22.73 -0.01 -23.52
C GLU A 390 -24.22 -0.36 -23.55
N LYS A 391 -24.57 -1.63 -23.76
CA LYS A 391 -25.95 -2.10 -23.76
C LYS A 391 -26.61 -2.00 -22.39
N GLU A 392 -25.87 -2.28 -21.32
CA GLU A 392 -26.35 -2.13 -19.94
C GLU A 392 -26.49 -0.64 -19.55
N ALA A 393 -25.55 0.21 -20.00
CA ALA A 393 -25.61 1.66 -19.76
C ALA A 393 -26.81 2.34 -20.47
N GLN A 394 -27.20 1.85 -21.66
CA GLN A 394 -28.36 2.36 -22.40
C GLN A 394 -29.68 1.91 -21.81
N ASN A 395 -29.80 0.69 -21.33
CA ASN A 395 -31.01 0.19 -20.66
C ASN A 395 -31.36 0.99 -19.41
N LYS A 396 -30.37 1.53 -18.69
CA LYS A 396 -30.59 2.40 -17.53
C LYS A 396 -31.11 3.79 -17.88
N LYS A 397 -30.88 4.28 -19.12
CA LYS A 397 -31.46 5.55 -19.63
C LYS A 397 -32.93 5.38 -20.01
N ILE A 398 -33.33 4.21 -20.47
CA ILE A 398 -34.70 3.91 -20.94
C ILE A 398 -35.65 3.66 -19.76
N SER A 399 -35.16 3.20 -18.61
CA SER A 399 -35.97 2.91 -17.42
C SER A 399 -36.24 4.11 -16.50
N ARG A 400 -35.82 5.34 -16.86
CA ARG A 400 -36.21 6.54 -16.12
C ARG A 400 -37.59 7.01 -16.58
N PRO A 401 -38.63 7.00 -15.73
CA PRO A 401 -39.90 7.60 -16.08
C PRO A 401 -39.69 9.11 -16.33
N ALA A 402 -40.23 9.59 -17.45
CA ALA A 402 -40.22 10.99 -17.80
C ALA A 402 -40.80 11.82 -16.65
N LYS A 403 -40.04 12.69 -16.03
CA LYS A 403 -40.57 13.65 -15.06
C LYS A 403 -41.58 14.50 -15.76
N ASP A 404 -42.83 14.32 -15.37
CA ASP A 404 -43.99 15.13 -15.74
C ASP A 404 -43.64 16.63 -15.66
N ARG A 405 -43.62 17.31 -16.79
CA ARG A 405 -43.55 18.76 -16.86
C ARG A 405 -44.90 19.30 -16.40
N ARG A 406 -45.09 19.40 -15.09
CA ARG A 406 -46.19 20.20 -14.55
C ARG A 406 -45.91 21.65 -14.87
N THR A 407 -46.72 22.17 -15.77
CA THR A 407 -46.89 23.58 -16.10
C THR A 407 -47.00 24.44 -14.84
N LYS A 408 -46.14 25.45 -14.75
CA LYS A 408 -46.27 26.53 -13.77
C LYS A 408 -47.60 27.27 -14.05
N LYS A 409 -48.61 27.04 -13.20
CA LYS A 409 -49.75 27.93 -13.06
C LYS A 409 -49.39 29.05 -12.06
N ASP A 410 -49.72 30.22 -12.45
CA ASP A 410 -49.57 31.52 -11.77
C ASP A 410 -49.86 31.47 -10.28
N ARG A 411 -48.97 32.03 -9.46
CA ARG A 411 -49.24 32.48 -8.10
C ARG A 411 -49.08 33.99 -8.05
N PRO A 412 -50.03 34.72 -7.42
CA PRO A 412 -50.02 36.17 -7.37
C PRO A 412 -48.94 36.70 -6.43
N LYS A 413 -48.38 37.86 -6.81
CA LYS A 413 -47.43 38.68 -6.05
C LYS A 413 -48.04 39.09 -4.70
N LYS A 414 -47.42 38.76 -3.59
CA LYS A 414 -47.57 39.48 -2.32
C LYS A 414 -46.32 40.34 -2.13
N GLN A 415 -46.52 41.64 -2.14
CA GLN A 415 -45.63 42.63 -1.58
C GLN A 415 -45.74 42.55 -0.07
N GLU A 416 -44.60 42.47 0.62
CA GLU A 416 -44.44 43.02 1.96
C GLU A 416 -42.95 43.22 2.21
N GLY A 417 -42.61 44.50 2.43
CA GLY A 417 -41.27 44.94 2.77
C GLY A 417 -40.91 44.54 4.20
N LEU A 418 -39.69 44.09 4.41
CA LEU A 418 -39.09 43.96 5.71
C LEU A 418 -37.96 44.97 5.89
N ASN A 419 -38.23 45.84 6.84
CA ASN A 419 -37.44 46.95 7.31
C ASN A 419 -36.16 46.43 8.04
N LEU A 420 -35.01 46.79 7.50
CA LEU A 420 -33.69 46.53 8.11
C LEU A 420 -33.28 47.71 8.99
N SER A 421 -33.80 47.75 10.22
CA SER A 421 -33.27 48.61 11.28
C SER A 421 -33.27 47.83 12.59
N GLY A 422 -32.17 47.21 12.91
CA GLY A 422 -32.06 46.52 14.22
C GLY A 422 -30.90 45.53 14.38
N LEU A 423 -29.74 45.78 13.75
CA LEU A 423 -28.55 44.98 14.03
C LEU A 423 -27.31 45.88 14.18
N SER A 424 -27.38 46.74 15.19
CA SER A 424 -26.21 47.43 15.74
C SER A 424 -26.21 47.36 17.26
N LYS A 425 -26.01 46.16 17.82
CA LYS A 425 -25.69 45.96 19.25
C LYS A 425 -25.30 44.50 19.42
N PHE A 426 -24.04 44.20 19.19
CA PHE A 426 -23.28 43.09 19.80
C PHE A 426 -21.90 43.04 19.14
N MET A 427 -21.13 44.08 19.41
CA MET A 427 -19.67 44.05 19.42
C MET A 427 -19.21 44.73 20.70
N HIS A 428 -18.87 43.94 21.67
CA HIS A 428 -17.84 44.22 22.69
C HIS A 428 -17.27 42.89 23.10
#